data_32b6ea385d0f8edd2f77e6897bff8d40
#
_entry.id   32b6ea385d0f8edd2f77e6897bff8d40
#
_cell.length_a   1.000
_cell.length_b   1.000
_cell.length_c   1.000
_cell.angle_alpha   90.00
_cell.angle_beta   90.00
_cell.angle_gamma   90.00
#
_symmetry.space_group_name_H-M   'P 1'
#
loop_
_entity.id
_entity.type
_entity.pdbx_description
1 polymer ?
#
loop_
_entity_poly.entity_id
_entity_poly.type
_entity_poly.pdbx_seq_one_letter_code
_entity_poly.pdbx_strand_id
1 'polypeptide(L)'
;NGDEGLRLLGELQPDVVTLDLQMPGKDGLTTLDDILERRPTPVIVVSALTQRAAESAVQALQRGAMDYVAKPSGLAAMRQSFGEELPMKIRNMAGVDVSRVLQMRKVRAERRQAPIVRVDDGALARYASGCVAIGISTGGPPALARLFAALAPPLPPIVVVQHMPEMFTG
;
A
#
# COMPACT_ATOMS: atom_id res chain seq x y z
N ASN A 1 20.73 7.51 5.42
CA ASN A 1 19.89 7.25 6.58
C ASN A 1 18.59 8.08 6.50
N GLY A 2 17.61 7.79 7.39
CA GLY A 2 16.29 8.43 7.35
C GLY A 2 16.34 9.95 7.52
N ASP A 3 17.19 10.47 8.40
CA ASP A 3 17.28 11.92 8.65
C ASP A 3 17.81 12.68 7.44
N GLU A 4 18.80 12.16 6.75
CA GLU A 4 19.32 12.72 5.51
C GLU A 4 18.25 12.68 4.40
N GLY A 5 17.51 11.57 4.29
CA GLY A 5 16.39 11.45 3.36
C GLY A 5 15.30 12.51 3.60
N LEU A 6 14.95 12.77 4.87
CA LEU A 6 13.97 13.79 5.24
C LEU A 6 14.46 15.22 4.93
N ARG A 7 15.73 15.50 5.11
CA ARG A 7 16.32 16.79 4.71
C ARG A 7 16.19 16.99 3.20
N LEU A 8 16.61 15.99 2.41
CA LEU A 8 16.53 16.02 0.95
C LEU A 8 15.08 16.07 0.44
N LEU A 9 14.13 15.43 1.12
CA LEU A 9 12.70 15.52 0.82
C LEU A 9 12.22 16.98 0.82
N GLY A 10 12.65 17.77 1.81
CA GLY A 10 12.29 19.18 1.91
C GLY A 10 12.93 20.03 0.81
N GLU A 11 14.18 19.74 0.45
CA GLU A 11 14.96 20.51 -0.55
C GLU A 11 14.55 20.18 -1.98
N LEU A 12 14.46 18.89 -2.33
CA LEU A 12 14.26 18.43 -3.71
C LEU A 12 12.78 18.32 -4.09
N GLN A 13 11.90 18.21 -3.12
CA GLN A 13 10.45 18.07 -3.31
C GLN A 13 10.07 17.01 -4.37
N PRO A 14 10.53 15.76 -4.23
CA PRO A 14 10.30 14.71 -5.22
C PRO A 14 8.82 14.35 -5.33
N ASP A 15 8.40 13.84 -6.50
CA ASP A 15 7.06 13.33 -6.74
C ASP A 15 6.83 11.93 -6.15
N VAL A 16 7.91 11.15 -5.95
CA VAL A 16 7.90 9.79 -5.40
C VAL A 16 9.16 9.55 -4.60
N VAL A 17 9.04 8.83 -3.49
CA VAL A 17 10.17 8.39 -2.67
C VAL A 17 10.25 6.86 -2.72
N THR A 18 11.43 6.32 -2.97
CA THR A 18 11.74 4.91 -2.71
C THR A 18 12.41 4.79 -1.35
N LEU A 19 11.89 3.91 -0.49
CA LEU A 19 12.31 3.81 0.90
C LEU A 19 12.73 2.39 1.26
N ASP A 20 13.98 2.23 1.66
CA ASP A 20 14.41 1.00 2.33
C ASP A 20 13.94 1.00 3.79
N LEU A 21 13.37 -0.11 4.24
CA LEU A 21 12.96 -0.24 5.64
C LEU A 21 14.14 -0.59 6.56
N GLN A 22 15.21 -1.19 6.02
CA GLN A 22 16.38 -1.61 6.77
C GLN A 22 17.52 -0.61 6.58
N MET A 23 17.53 0.43 7.37
CA MET A 23 18.56 1.46 7.34
C MET A 23 19.24 1.62 8.70
N PRO A 24 20.54 1.97 8.75
CA PRO A 24 21.22 2.34 10.00
C PRO A 24 20.68 3.68 10.53
N GLY A 25 20.65 3.80 11.85
CA GLY A 25 20.13 4.99 12.53
C GLY A 25 18.60 4.99 12.59
N LYS A 26 17.95 6.00 12.01
CA LYS A 26 16.49 6.09 11.95
C LYS A 26 15.94 5.02 11.01
N ASP A 27 15.06 4.18 11.55
CA ASP A 27 14.46 3.08 10.79
C ASP A 27 13.48 3.57 9.71
N GLY A 28 13.22 2.69 8.73
CA GLY A 28 12.40 3.04 7.58
C GLY A 28 10.92 3.27 7.91
N LEU A 29 10.34 2.59 8.91
CA LEU A 29 8.94 2.80 9.28
C LEU A 29 8.73 4.16 9.93
N THR A 30 9.64 4.57 10.83
CA THR A 30 9.65 5.90 11.43
C THR A 30 9.90 6.98 10.37
N THR A 31 10.80 6.71 9.40
CA THR A 31 11.06 7.62 8.28
C THR A 31 9.80 7.77 7.39
N LEU A 32 9.08 6.68 7.14
CA LEU A 32 7.81 6.72 6.40
C LEU A 32 6.77 7.62 7.09
N ASP A 33 6.59 7.45 8.41
CA ASP A 33 5.66 8.27 9.19
C ASP A 33 6.01 9.76 9.07
N ASP A 34 7.29 10.11 9.21
CA ASP A 34 7.77 11.49 9.06
C ASP A 34 7.56 12.06 7.64
N ILE A 35 7.77 11.25 6.57
CA ILE A 35 7.48 11.67 5.19
C ILE A 35 6.00 12.01 5.04
N LEU A 36 5.13 11.12 5.54
CA LEU A 36 3.68 11.28 5.39
C LEU A 36 3.12 12.42 6.24
N GLU A 37 3.77 12.76 7.36
CA GLU A 37 3.39 13.87 8.23
C GLU A 37 3.88 15.22 7.71
N ARG A 38 5.17 15.33 7.38
CA ARG A 38 5.81 16.60 7.01
C ARG A 38 5.48 17.03 5.58
N ARG A 39 5.55 16.08 4.65
CA ARG A 39 5.27 16.28 3.24
C ARG A 39 4.70 14.99 2.64
N PRO A 40 3.38 14.82 2.65
CA PRO A 40 2.73 13.63 2.10
C PRO A 40 3.14 13.37 0.64
N THR A 41 4.13 12.50 0.45
CA THR A 41 4.70 12.11 -0.84
C THR A 41 4.46 10.62 -1.04
N PRO A 42 4.13 10.14 -2.25
CA PRO A 42 4.02 8.71 -2.53
C PRO A 42 5.31 7.97 -2.18
N VAL A 43 5.21 6.93 -1.34
CA VAL A 43 6.35 6.11 -0.93
C VAL A 43 6.18 4.69 -1.48
N ILE A 44 7.21 4.21 -2.17
CA ILE A 44 7.37 2.82 -2.60
C ILE A 44 8.45 2.19 -1.70
N VAL A 45 8.07 1.18 -0.94
CA VAL A 45 9.02 0.45 -0.09
C VAL A 45 9.88 -0.48 -0.92
N VAL A 46 11.18 -0.46 -0.69
CA VAL A 46 12.14 -1.40 -1.29
C VAL A 46 12.69 -2.28 -0.17
N SER A 47 12.32 -3.57 -0.16
CA SER A 47 12.59 -4.45 0.98
C SER A 47 13.22 -5.78 0.56
N ALA A 48 14.02 -6.39 1.44
CA ALA A 48 14.60 -7.70 1.18
C ALA A 48 13.53 -8.81 1.11
N LEU A 49 13.86 -9.93 0.44
CA LEU A 49 13.01 -11.12 0.34
C LEU A 49 13.20 -12.03 1.58
N THR A 50 12.83 -11.54 2.76
CA THR A 50 12.82 -12.34 4.00
C THR A 50 11.47 -12.22 4.68
N GLN A 51 11.09 -13.22 5.48
CA GLN A 51 9.84 -13.23 6.24
C GLN A 51 9.69 -11.94 7.08
N ARG A 52 10.71 -11.58 7.83
CA ARG A 52 10.70 -10.37 8.66
C ARG A 52 10.58 -9.08 7.83
N ALA A 53 11.20 -9.04 6.66
CA ALA A 53 11.10 -7.89 5.76
C ALA A 53 9.72 -7.79 5.13
N ALA A 54 9.06 -8.92 4.84
CA ALA A 54 7.68 -8.96 4.38
C ALA A 54 6.71 -8.40 5.42
N GLU A 55 6.84 -8.79 6.70
CA GLU A 55 6.05 -8.24 7.80
C GLU A 55 6.21 -6.72 7.92
N SER A 56 7.46 -6.23 7.85
CA SER A 56 7.75 -4.79 7.87
C SER A 56 7.15 -4.06 6.66
N ALA A 57 7.16 -4.66 5.47
CA ALA A 57 6.55 -4.09 4.27
C ALA A 57 5.01 -4.03 4.39
N VAL A 58 4.37 -5.05 4.97
CA VAL A 58 2.93 -5.02 5.28
C VAL A 58 2.60 -3.89 6.26
N GLN A 59 3.41 -3.73 7.32
CA GLN A 59 3.25 -2.61 8.26
C GLN A 59 3.39 -1.25 7.56
N ALA A 60 4.37 -1.10 6.65
CA ALA A 60 4.55 0.12 5.89
C ALA A 60 3.34 0.43 5.00
N LEU A 61 2.77 -0.57 4.31
CA LEU A 61 1.54 -0.43 3.54
C LEU A 61 0.35 -0.02 4.42
N GLN A 62 0.22 -0.59 5.62
CA GLN A 62 -0.81 -0.21 6.60
C GLN A 62 -0.65 1.23 7.08
N ARG A 63 0.59 1.71 7.27
CA ARG A 63 0.89 3.09 7.69
C ARG A 63 0.69 4.10 6.57
N GLY A 64 0.82 3.72 5.31
CA GLY A 64 0.54 4.64 4.21
C GLY A 64 1.45 4.53 3.01
N ALA A 65 2.43 3.64 3.01
CA ALA A 65 3.17 3.33 1.80
C ALA A 65 2.20 2.94 0.68
N MET A 66 2.49 3.35 -0.53
CA MET A 66 1.61 3.15 -1.69
C MET A 66 1.85 1.82 -2.37
N ASP A 67 3.09 1.33 -2.34
CA ASP A 67 3.47 0.06 -2.93
C ASP A 67 4.80 -0.43 -2.33
N TYR A 68 5.24 -1.61 -2.75
CA TYR A 68 6.54 -2.15 -2.40
C TYR A 68 7.20 -2.83 -3.61
N VAL A 69 8.52 -2.97 -3.56
CA VAL A 69 9.34 -3.75 -4.51
C VAL A 69 10.32 -4.59 -3.71
N ALA A 70 10.43 -5.86 -4.07
CA ALA A 70 11.40 -6.75 -3.47
C ALA A 70 12.82 -6.44 -3.98
N LYS A 71 13.81 -6.37 -3.09
CA LYS A 71 15.22 -6.30 -3.48
C LYS A 71 15.61 -7.60 -4.17
N PRO A 72 16.17 -7.53 -5.37
CA PRO A 72 16.50 -8.73 -6.14
C PRO A 72 17.66 -9.52 -5.53
N SER A 73 17.58 -10.84 -5.59
CA SER A 73 18.67 -11.75 -5.26
C SER A 73 19.24 -12.35 -6.55
N GLY A 74 20.08 -11.60 -7.26
CA GLY A 74 20.73 -12.04 -8.49
C GLY A 74 20.45 -11.17 -9.72
N LEU A 75 21.27 -11.35 -10.79
CA LEU A 75 21.25 -10.47 -11.95
C LEU A 75 19.94 -10.49 -12.75
N ALA A 76 19.31 -11.66 -12.92
CA ALA A 76 18.05 -11.77 -13.65
C ALA A 76 16.91 -11.06 -12.88
N ALA A 77 16.81 -11.31 -11.57
CA ALA A 77 15.85 -10.64 -10.71
C ALA A 77 16.11 -9.13 -10.63
N MET A 78 17.39 -8.70 -10.71
CA MET A 78 17.76 -7.27 -10.72
C MET A 78 17.21 -6.55 -11.96
N ARG A 79 17.29 -7.18 -13.14
CA ARG A 79 16.72 -6.59 -14.36
C ARG A 79 15.20 -6.48 -14.28
N GLN A 80 14.53 -7.49 -13.78
CA GLN A 80 13.08 -7.48 -13.65
C GLN A 80 12.59 -6.49 -12.60
N SER A 81 13.09 -6.57 -11.36
CA SER A 81 12.60 -5.73 -10.26
C SER A 81 13.03 -4.27 -10.41
N PHE A 82 14.29 -3.99 -10.69
CA PHE A 82 14.81 -2.63 -10.77
C PHE A 82 14.84 -2.07 -12.19
N GLY A 83 14.93 -2.91 -13.22
CA GLY A 83 14.90 -2.46 -14.61
C GLY A 83 13.48 -2.19 -15.13
N GLU A 84 12.50 -2.94 -14.71
CA GLU A 84 11.14 -2.88 -15.24
C GLU A 84 10.09 -2.51 -14.19
N GLU A 85 10.00 -3.27 -13.09
CA GLU A 85 8.93 -3.11 -12.09
C GLU A 85 9.03 -1.78 -11.35
N LEU A 86 10.19 -1.45 -10.77
CA LEU A 86 10.37 -0.23 -9.99
C LEU A 86 10.14 1.05 -10.81
N PRO A 87 10.72 1.20 -12.04
CA PRO A 87 10.43 2.36 -12.88
C PRO A 87 8.96 2.49 -13.28
N MET A 88 8.27 1.38 -13.53
CA MET A 88 6.84 1.36 -13.83
C MET A 88 6.04 1.85 -12.61
N LYS A 89 6.32 1.34 -11.43
CA LYS A 89 5.67 1.75 -10.18
C LYS A 89 5.91 3.23 -9.87
N ILE A 90 7.14 3.73 -10.05
CA ILE A 90 7.47 5.15 -9.88
C ILE A 90 6.62 6.01 -10.82
N ARG A 91 6.56 5.69 -12.12
CA ARG A 91 5.75 6.43 -13.09
C ARG A 91 4.27 6.44 -12.72
N ASN A 92 3.73 5.31 -12.25
CA ASN A 92 2.33 5.19 -11.86
C ASN A 92 1.98 5.95 -10.58
N MET A 93 2.97 6.19 -9.72
CA MET A 93 2.79 6.90 -8.44
C MET A 93 3.07 8.41 -8.54
N ALA A 94 3.81 8.84 -9.57
CA ALA A 94 4.06 10.26 -9.79
C ALA A 94 2.74 11.02 -9.99
N GLY A 95 2.54 12.07 -9.20
CA GLY A 95 1.31 12.87 -9.23
C GLY A 95 0.12 12.33 -8.42
N VAL A 96 0.28 11.22 -7.70
CA VAL A 96 -0.75 10.73 -6.77
C VAL A 96 -0.87 11.64 -5.55
N ASP A 97 -2.06 12.15 -5.27
CA ASP A 97 -2.34 12.94 -4.07
C ASP A 97 -2.48 12.03 -2.83
N VAL A 98 -1.38 11.85 -2.13
CA VAL A 98 -1.31 11.04 -0.90
C VAL A 98 -2.11 11.67 0.24
N SER A 99 -2.20 13.00 0.32
CA SER A 99 -2.96 13.69 1.36
C SER A 99 -4.42 13.26 1.33
N ARG A 100 -5.00 13.17 0.14
CA ARG A 100 -6.37 12.69 -0.07
C ARG A 100 -6.54 11.22 0.36
N VAL A 101 -5.54 10.39 0.08
CA VAL A 101 -5.56 8.96 0.50
C VAL A 101 -5.52 8.85 2.03
N LEU A 102 -4.67 9.64 2.69
CA LEU A 102 -4.54 9.65 4.16
C LEU A 102 -5.78 10.20 4.85
N GLN A 103 -6.40 11.27 4.32
CA GLN A 103 -7.66 11.79 4.84
C GLN A 103 -8.79 10.76 4.79
N MET A 104 -8.92 10.04 3.67
CA MET A 104 -9.92 8.96 3.55
C MET A 104 -9.67 7.85 4.59
N ARG A 105 -8.42 7.56 4.96
CA ARG A 105 -8.08 6.59 6.01
C ARG A 105 -8.53 7.06 7.41
N LYS A 106 -8.35 8.34 7.75
CA LYS A 106 -8.79 8.92 9.02
C LYS A 106 -10.31 8.85 9.18
N VAL A 107 -11.05 9.33 8.19
CA VAL A 107 -12.53 9.27 8.16
C VAL A 107 -13.04 7.83 8.31
N ARG A 108 -12.31 6.86 7.79
CA ARG A 108 -12.67 5.44 7.94
C ARG A 108 -12.41 4.89 9.34
N ALA A 109 -11.29 5.24 9.97
CA ALA A 109 -11.01 4.80 11.34
C ALA A 109 -12.13 5.24 12.29
N GLU A 110 -12.65 6.44 12.08
CA GLU A 110 -13.79 6.99 12.82
C GLU A 110 -15.11 6.23 12.51
N ARG A 111 -15.35 5.87 11.24
CA ARG A 111 -16.56 5.11 10.84
C ARG A 111 -16.55 3.64 11.27
N ARG A 112 -15.40 3.02 11.52
CA ARG A 112 -15.30 1.64 12.03
C ARG A 112 -15.92 1.46 13.43
N GLN A 113 -16.17 2.55 14.15
CA GLN A 113 -16.88 2.55 15.44
C GLN A 113 -18.40 2.62 15.28
N ALA A 114 -18.93 2.72 14.05
CA ALA A 114 -20.36 2.70 13.80
C ALA A 114 -20.93 1.28 14.00
N PRO A 115 -22.13 1.14 14.58
CA PRO A 115 -22.75 -0.17 14.81
C PRO A 115 -22.96 -0.92 13.51
N ILE A 116 -22.74 -2.26 13.56
CA ILE A 116 -22.98 -3.16 12.43
C ILE A 116 -24.48 -3.13 12.13
N VAL A 117 -24.85 -2.61 10.96
CA VAL A 117 -26.24 -2.67 10.47
C VAL A 117 -26.55 -4.14 10.18
N ARG A 118 -27.61 -4.68 10.82
CA ARG A 118 -28.11 -6.02 10.49
C ARG A 118 -28.63 -6.01 9.06
N VAL A 119 -28.13 -6.94 8.26
CA VAL A 119 -28.52 -7.10 6.86
C VAL A 119 -29.80 -7.90 6.81
N ASP A 120 -30.78 -7.45 6.04
CA ASP A 120 -32.00 -8.18 5.74
C ASP A 120 -31.68 -9.41 4.86
N ASP A 121 -32.13 -10.59 5.29
CA ASP A 121 -31.92 -11.86 4.56
C ASP A 121 -32.43 -11.83 3.11
N GLY A 122 -33.46 -11.02 2.83
CA GLY A 122 -33.97 -10.81 1.47
C GLY A 122 -33.02 -10.06 0.55
N ALA A 123 -32.09 -9.25 1.09
CA ALA A 123 -31.09 -8.55 0.30
C ALA A 123 -29.96 -9.49 -0.15
N LEU A 124 -29.64 -10.53 0.63
CA LEU A 124 -28.63 -11.55 0.25
C LEU A 124 -29.09 -12.41 -0.93
N ALA A 125 -30.39 -12.69 -1.05
CA ALA A 125 -30.96 -13.48 -2.15
C ALA A 125 -30.73 -12.84 -3.53
N ARG A 126 -30.61 -11.51 -3.61
CA ARG A 126 -30.35 -10.77 -4.86
C ARG A 126 -28.94 -11.03 -5.41
N TYR A 127 -27.99 -11.46 -4.58
CA TYR A 127 -26.59 -11.71 -4.94
C TYR A 127 -26.24 -13.20 -5.01
N ALA A 128 -27.23 -14.09 -4.85
CA ALA A 128 -27.00 -15.54 -4.78
C ALA A 128 -26.37 -16.15 -6.06
N SER A 129 -26.48 -15.47 -7.20
CA SER A 129 -26.00 -15.95 -8.50
C SER A 129 -24.84 -15.14 -9.08
N GLY A 130 -24.31 -14.15 -8.36
CA GLY A 130 -23.25 -13.28 -8.87
C GLY A 130 -22.05 -13.21 -7.96
N CYS A 131 -20.86 -12.93 -8.54
CA CYS A 131 -19.67 -12.53 -7.78
C CYS A 131 -18.98 -11.35 -8.46
N VAL A 132 -18.22 -10.58 -7.68
CA VAL A 132 -17.35 -9.52 -8.20
C VAL A 132 -15.93 -10.04 -8.20
N ALA A 133 -15.27 -10.01 -9.36
CA ALA A 133 -13.85 -10.32 -9.49
C ALA A 133 -13.03 -9.03 -9.60
N ILE A 134 -12.01 -8.88 -8.78
CA ILE A 134 -11.11 -7.71 -8.74
C ILE A 134 -9.69 -8.17 -9.02
N GLY A 135 -9.14 -7.77 -10.16
CA GLY A 135 -7.71 -7.93 -10.46
C GLY A 135 -6.97 -6.62 -10.19
N ILE A 136 -5.90 -6.66 -9.39
CA ILE A 136 -5.19 -5.44 -9.00
C ILE A 136 -3.69 -5.71 -8.79
N SER A 137 -2.85 -4.71 -9.06
CA SER A 137 -1.40 -4.80 -8.94
C SER A 137 -0.84 -3.55 -8.25
N THR A 138 -0.10 -2.70 -8.97
CA THR A 138 0.51 -1.47 -8.44
C THR A 138 -0.52 -0.57 -7.75
N GLY A 139 -0.23 -0.15 -6.51
CA GLY A 139 -1.17 0.62 -5.70
C GLY A 139 -2.38 -0.18 -5.19
N GLY A 140 -2.39 -1.51 -5.43
CA GLY A 140 -3.47 -2.42 -5.06
C GLY A 140 -3.84 -2.39 -3.58
N PRO A 141 -2.90 -2.63 -2.66
CA PRO A 141 -3.22 -2.69 -1.24
C PRO A 141 -3.94 -1.46 -0.71
N PRO A 142 -3.48 -0.22 -0.95
CA PRO A 142 -4.23 0.96 -0.51
C PRO A 142 -5.56 1.17 -1.27
N ALA A 143 -5.64 0.78 -2.53
CA ALA A 143 -6.88 0.87 -3.31
C ALA A 143 -7.95 -0.11 -2.79
N LEU A 144 -7.58 -1.37 -2.53
CA LEU A 144 -8.47 -2.37 -1.92
C LEU A 144 -8.93 -1.93 -0.54
N ALA A 145 -8.01 -1.41 0.27
CA ALA A 145 -8.35 -0.87 1.57
C ALA A 145 -9.39 0.26 1.48
N ARG A 146 -9.33 1.12 0.49
CA ARG A 146 -10.32 2.18 0.24
C ARG A 146 -11.65 1.61 -0.26
N LEU A 147 -11.59 0.69 -1.22
CA LEU A 147 -12.77 0.05 -1.78
C LEU A 147 -13.58 -0.64 -0.70
N PHE A 148 -12.97 -1.57 0.03
CA PHE A 148 -13.66 -2.30 1.10
C PHE A 148 -14.14 -1.41 2.25
N ALA A 149 -13.54 -0.22 2.39
CA ALA A 149 -14.01 0.76 3.34
C ALA A 149 -15.31 1.45 2.93
N ALA A 150 -15.48 1.67 1.64
CA ALA A 150 -16.63 2.37 1.10
C ALA A 150 -17.82 1.42 0.87
N LEU A 151 -17.57 0.12 0.78
CA LEU A 151 -18.62 -0.88 0.58
C LEU A 151 -19.41 -1.11 1.88
N ALA A 152 -20.72 -1.13 1.75
CA ALA A 152 -21.65 -1.45 2.84
C ALA A 152 -22.42 -2.73 2.51
N PRO A 153 -22.58 -3.65 3.49
CA PRO A 153 -23.44 -4.84 3.31
C PRO A 153 -24.90 -4.44 2.99
N PRO A 154 -25.63 -5.31 2.25
CA PRO A 154 -25.25 -6.62 1.75
C PRO A 154 -24.40 -6.55 0.48
N LEU A 155 -23.41 -7.45 0.36
CA LEU A 155 -22.48 -7.50 -0.78
C LEU A 155 -22.51 -8.89 -1.42
N PRO A 156 -22.35 -9.01 -2.75
CA PRO A 156 -22.10 -10.28 -3.40
C PRO A 156 -20.73 -10.84 -2.94
N PRO A 157 -20.46 -12.13 -3.17
CA PRO A 157 -19.12 -12.68 -3.02
C PRO A 157 -18.11 -11.88 -3.84
N ILE A 158 -16.97 -11.55 -3.23
CA ILE A 158 -15.91 -10.78 -3.89
C ILE A 158 -14.64 -11.65 -3.92
N VAL A 159 -14.11 -11.86 -5.12
CA VAL A 159 -12.83 -12.54 -5.35
C VAL A 159 -11.79 -11.48 -5.73
N VAL A 160 -10.66 -11.49 -5.02
CA VAL A 160 -9.56 -10.55 -5.27
C VAL A 160 -8.32 -11.30 -5.71
N VAL A 161 -7.73 -10.87 -6.81
CA VAL A 161 -6.41 -11.30 -7.27
C VAL A 161 -5.47 -10.09 -7.18
N GLN A 162 -4.54 -10.15 -6.23
CA GLN A 162 -3.51 -9.14 -6.01
C GLN A 162 -2.14 -9.71 -6.38
N HIS A 163 -1.44 -9.03 -7.30
CA HIS A 163 -0.05 -9.38 -7.59
C HIS A 163 0.84 -9.02 -6.38
N MET A 164 1.43 -10.03 -5.76
CA MET A 164 2.35 -9.88 -4.63
C MET A 164 3.28 -11.10 -4.53
N PRO A 165 4.50 -10.97 -3.99
CA PRO A 165 5.37 -12.11 -3.73
C PRO A 165 4.74 -13.11 -2.76
N GLU A 166 5.10 -14.38 -2.91
CA GLU A 166 4.58 -15.50 -2.14
C GLU A 166 4.68 -15.28 -0.62
N MET A 167 5.78 -14.69 -0.15
CA MET A 167 6.01 -14.44 1.29
C MET A 167 5.01 -13.47 1.95
N PHE A 168 4.16 -12.81 1.18
CA PHE A 168 3.09 -11.94 1.70
C PHE A 168 1.73 -12.66 1.78
N THR A 169 1.66 -13.92 1.34
CA THR A 169 0.41 -14.70 1.25
C THR A 169 0.34 -15.88 2.20
N GLY A 170 1.38 -16.11 3.01
CA GLY A 170 1.48 -17.19 4.00
C GLY A 170 0.78 -16.89 5.31
#